data_48eab6b0ccb200d8094b0de24ec0b33a
#
_entry.id   48eab6b0ccb200d8094b0de24ec0b33a
#
_cell.length_a   1.000
_cell.length_b   1.000
_cell.length_c   1.000
_cell.angle_alpha   90.00
_cell.angle_beta   90.00
_cell.angle_gamma   90.00
#
_symmetry.space_group_name_H-M   'P 1'
#
loop_
_entity.id
_entity.type
_entity.pdbx_description
1 polymer ?
#
loop_
_entity_poly.entity_id
_entity_poly.type
_entity_poly.pdbx_seq_one_letter_code
_entity_poly.pdbx_strand_id
1 'polypeptide(L)'
;MMNIDDIEKQKESNLAKGVLTGYGVIAMCEVTNPSPLFYGVGGAHISSQDGASIRLEGSGAIHLSSSITEQGQGTEAIMKQIAADQLGVSMDSVRVTLGDTDATPYGGGTWASRGAGIGGEAVLKAARTLKENILDIAAAIMQTDKNSLDVENNTVIRKNGGEGITLQQLAETVYYRGCLLYTSPSPRDNK
;
A
#
# COMPACT_ATOMS: atom_id res chain seq x y z
N MET A 1 15.44 24.19 -12.29
CA MET A 1 14.70 25.12 -13.16
C MET A 1 15.16 24.85 -14.58
N MET A 2 14.24 24.66 -15.54
CA MET A 2 14.59 24.37 -16.92
C MET A 2 15.15 25.67 -17.58
N ASN A 3 16.34 25.57 -18.18
CA ASN A 3 16.96 26.69 -18.87
C ASN A 3 16.68 26.55 -20.37
N ILE A 4 15.90 27.47 -20.93
CA ILE A 4 15.49 27.44 -22.34
C ILE A 4 16.69 27.62 -23.27
N ASP A 5 17.66 28.48 -22.91
CA ASP A 5 18.87 28.72 -23.73
C ASP A 5 19.72 27.44 -23.89
N ASP A 6 19.78 26.62 -22.85
CA ASP A 6 20.50 25.34 -22.91
C ASP A 6 19.76 24.31 -23.78
N ILE A 7 18.44 24.36 -23.81
CA ILE A 7 17.61 23.51 -24.69
C ILE A 7 17.84 23.94 -26.16
N GLU A 8 17.86 25.21 -26.47
CA GLU A 8 18.12 25.68 -27.84
C GLU A 8 19.52 25.28 -28.33
N LYS A 9 20.55 25.44 -27.50
CA LYS A 9 21.90 24.95 -27.81
C LYS A 9 21.94 23.44 -28.06
N GLN A 10 21.21 22.69 -27.26
CA GLN A 10 21.12 21.26 -27.45
C GLN A 10 20.39 20.88 -28.74
N LYS A 11 19.33 21.61 -29.10
CA LYS A 11 18.64 21.46 -30.38
C LYS A 11 19.60 21.66 -31.57
N GLU A 12 20.37 22.72 -31.57
CA GLU A 12 21.36 22.99 -32.61
C GLU A 12 22.42 21.88 -32.71
N SER A 13 22.94 21.44 -31.55
CA SER A 13 23.92 20.35 -31.50
C SER A 13 23.33 19.03 -32.00
N ASN A 14 22.06 18.74 -31.70
CA ASN A 14 21.36 17.56 -32.16
C ASN A 14 21.09 17.61 -33.67
N LEU A 15 20.71 18.78 -34.20
CA LEU A 15 20.48 18.98 -35.63
C LEU A 15 21.75 18.72 -36.43
N ALA A 16 22.91 19.15 -35.93
CA ALA A 16 24.20 18.86 -36.55
C ALA A 16 24.53 17.36 -36.63
N LYS A 17 23.89 16.54 -35.77
CA LYS A 17 24.00 15.09 -35.77
C LYS A 17 22.87 14.39 -36.53
N GLY A 18 22.01 15.14 -37.22
CA GLY A 18 20.85 14.62 -37.94
C GLY A 18 19.66 14.24 -37.04
N VAL A 19 19.66 14.67 -35.77
CA VAL A 19 18.57 14.43 -34.82
C VAL A 19 17.69 15.66 -34.72
N LEU A 20 16.41 15.52 -35.09
CA LEU A 20 15.40 16.57 -34.92
C LEU A 20 14.88 16.57 -33.51
N THR A 21 14.99 17.67 -32.79
CA THR A 21 14.51 17.85 -31.43
C THR A 21 13.54 19.02 -31.37
N GLY A 22 12.37 18.82 -30.78
CA GLY A 22 11.40 19.87 -30.49
C GLY A 22 11.08 19.90 -28.99
N TYR A 23 10.60 21.03 -28.50
CA TYR A 23 10.06 21.16 -27.18
C TYR A 23 8.81 22.05 -27.20
N GLY A 24 7.95 21.85 -26.18
CA GLY A 24 6.80 22.72 -25.94
C GLY A 24 6.63 22.90 -24.45
N VAL A 25 6.14 24.05 -24.03
CA VAL A 25 5.82 24.36 -22.64
C VAL A 25 4.36 24.73 -22.55
N ILE A 26 3.66 24.08 -21.64
CA ILE A 26 2.27 24.39 -21.30
C ILE A 26 2.17 24.64 -19.80
N ALA A 27 1.27 25.52 -19.41
CA ALA A 27 0.83 25.67 -18.04
C ALA A 27 -0.51 24.94 -17.88
N MET A 28 -0.64 24.13 -16.85
CA MET A 28 -1.90 23.45 -16.54
C MET A 28 -2.24 23.54 -15.06
N CYS A 29 -3.53 23.54 -14.79
CA CYS A 29 -4.07 23.40 -13.45
C CYS A 29 -4.77 22.05 -13.36
N GLU A 30 -4.24 21.15 -12.52
CA GLU A 30 -4.75 19.79 -12.34
C GLU A 30 -5.63 19.71 -11.12
N VAL A 31 -6.78 19.04 -11.25
CA VAL A 31 -7.58 18.62 -10.09
C VAL A 31 -6.90 17.43 -9.45
N THR A 32 -6.41 17.61 -8.25
CA THR A 32 -5.70 16.58 -7.51
C THR A 32 -6.51 16.16 -6.29
N ASN A 33 -6.71 14.86 -6.10
CA ASN A 33 -7.36 14.31 -4.92
C ASN A 33 -8.70 15.00 -4.60
N PRO A 34 -9.69 14.96 -5.52
CA PRO A 34 -10.90 15.76 -5.39
C PRO A 34 -11.69 15.43 -4.13
N SER A 35 -12.25 16.47 -3.50
CA SER A 35 -13.04 16.32 -2.30
C SER A 35 -14.38 15.63 -2.56
N PRO A 36 -15.07 15.09 -1.52
CA PRO A 36 -16.39 14.49 -1.66
C PRO A 36 -17.44 15.41 -2.31
N LEU A 37 -17.31 16.74 -2.17
CA LEU A 37 -18.20 17.72 -2.79
C LEU A 37 -18.12 17.70 -4.32
N PHE A 38 -16.96 17.40 -4.89
CA PHE A 38 -16.79 17.29 -6.34
C PHE A 38 -17.67 16.18 -6.93
N TYR A 39 -17.80 15.07 -6.24
CA TYR A 39 -18.56 13.90 -6.70
C TYR A 39 -20.07 14.14 -6.64
N GLY A 40 -20.57 14.75 -5.57
CA GLY A 40 -22.00 15.03 -5.42
C GLY A 40 -22.45 16.25 -6.21
N VAL A 41 -21.91 17.42 -5.91
CA VAL A 41 -22.29 18.72 -6.51
C VAL A 41 -21.79 18.85 -7.95
N GLY A 42 -20.61 18.31 -8.25
CA GLY A 42 -20.02 18.30 -9.58
C GLY A 42 -20.66 17.30 -10.55
N GLY A 43 -21.60 16.48 -10.08
CA GLY A 43 -22.35 15.51 -10.91
C GLY A 43 -21.53 14.29 -11.36
N ALA A 44 -20.36 14.05 -10.83
CA ALA A 44 -19.58 12.86 -11.14
C ALA A 44 -20.21 11.61 -10.51
N HIS A 45 -20.78 10.71 -11.33
CA HIS A 45 -21.38 9.44 -10.90
C HIS A 45 -20.32 8.35 -10.68
N ILE A 46 -19.31 8.66 -9.89
CA ILE A 46 -18.19 7.77 -9.57
C ILE A 46 -18.05 7.75 -8.05
N SER A 47 -17.59 6.63 -7.48
CA SER A 47 -17.34 6.55 -6.04
C SER A 47 -16.33 7.60 -5.59
N SER A 48 -16.67 8.32 -4.52
CA SER A 48 -15.77 9.30 -3.87
C SER A 48 -14.70 8.65 -3.01
N GLN A 49 -14.76 7.34 -2.83
CA GLN A 49 -13.86 6.56 -1.99
C GLN A 49 -13.21 5.43 -2.79
N ASP A 50 -12.13 4.89 -2.26
CA ASP A 50 -11.48 3.70 -2.74
C ASP A 50 -11.37 2.67 -1.62
N GLY A 51 -11.28 1.40 -2.03
CA GLY A 51 -11.13 0.28 -1.13
C GLY A 51 -9.76 -0.36 -1.26
N ALA A 52 -9.27 -0.90 -0.14
CA ALA A 52 -8.11 -1.77 -0.10
C ALA A 52 -8.37 -2.94 0.84
N SER A 53 -7.89 -4.12 0.44
CA SER A 53 -7.84 -5.31 1.29
C SER A 53 -6.40 -5.78 1.37
N ILE A 54 -5.95 -6.11 2.58
CA ILE A 54 -4.58 -6.56 2.81
C ILE A 54 -4.58 -7.77 3.74
N ARG A 55 -3.75 -8.77 3.44
CA ARG A 55 -3.63 -9.97 4.27
C ARG A 55 -2.19 -10.47 4.33
N LEU A 56 -1.83 -11.07 5.44
CA LEU A 56 -0.63 -11.88 5.60
C LEU A 56 -0.95 -13.31 5.13
N GLU A 57 -0.17 -13.84 4.21
CA GLU A 57 -0.29 -15.21 3.72
C GLU A 57 0.55 -16.19 4.56
N GLY A 58 0.25 -17.47 4.50
CA GLY A 58 0.99 -18.51 5.24
C GLY A 58 2.48 -18.57 4.93
N SER A 59 2.88 -18.07 3.76
CA SER A 59 4.29 -17.92 3.36
C SER A 59 5.02 -16.75 4.01
N GLY A 60 4.32 -15.88 4.74
CA GLY A 60 4.86 -14.61 5.23
C GLY A 60 4.77 -13.47 4.22
N ALA A 61 4.29 -13.72 3.00
CA ALA A 61 4.07 -12.68 2.01
C ALA A 61 2.80 -11.86 2.35
N ILE A 62 2.81 -10.61 1.92
CA ILE A 62 1.66 -9.71 2.03
C ILE A 62 0.94 -9.68 0.68
N HIS A 63 -0.36 -9.92 0.69
CA HIS A 63 -1.20 -9.72 -0.49
C HIS A 63 -2.11 -8.51 -0.28
N LEU A 64 -1.97 -7.54 -1.18
CA LEU A 64 -2.73 -6.30 -1.23
C LEU A 64 -3.61 -6.30 -2.48
N SER A 65 -4.90 -5.99 -2.34
CA SER A 65 -5.78 -5.66 -3.47
C SER A 65 -6.40 -4.28 -3.27
N SER A 66 -6.50 -3.51 -4.36
CA SER A 66 -7.04 -2.14 -4.31
C SER A 66 -7.90 -1.84 -5.53
N SER A 67 -8.91 -1.00 -5.33
CA SER A 67 -9.81 -0.51 -6.37
C SER A 67 -9.15 0.43 -7.39
N ILE A 68 -7.96 0.94 -7.09
CA ILE A 68 -7.19 1.78 -8.03
C ILE A 68 -6.65 0.92 -9.16
N THR A 69 -6.59 1.49 -10.37
CA THR A 69 -6.11 0.80 -11.57
C THR A 69 -4.77 1.34 -12.03
N GLU A 70 -3.93 0.46 -12.57
CA GLU A 70 -2.67 0.82 -13.21
C GLU A 70 -2.94 1.32 -14.65
N GLN A 71 -2.31 2.42 -15.04
CA GLN A 71 -2.38 3.01 -16.36
C GLN A 71 -0.97 3.33 -16.92
N GLY A 72 0.07 2.74 -16.34
CA GLY A 72 1.47 2.98 -16.66
C GLY A 72 2.14 4.09 -15.83
N GLN A 73 1.43 4.67 -14.84
CA GLN A 73 1.94 5.74 -13.98
C GLN A 73 2.61 5.25 -12.71
N GLY A 74 2.76 3.93 -12.51
CA GLY A 74 3.46 3.35 -11.37
C GLY A 74 2.61 3.20 -10.11
N THR A 75 1.30 3.06 -10.24
CA THR A 75 0.39 2.88 -9.10
C THR A 75 0.73 1.63 -8.29
N GLU A 76 1.05 0.51 -8.96
CA GLU A 76 1.45 -0.71 -8.26
C GLU A 76 2.64 -0.46 -7.33
N ALA A 77 3.66 0.25 -7.80
CA ALA A 77 4.84 0.59 -7.01
C ALA A 77 4.49 1.47 -5.80
N ILE A 78 3.64 2.48 -6.00
CA ILE A 78 3.17 3.36 -4.91
C ILE A 78 2.40 2.57 -3.85
N MET A 79 1.48 1.68 -4.25
CA MET A 79 0.72 0.86 -3.30
C MET A 79 1.63 -0.09 -2.51
N LYS A 80 2.65 -0.68 -3.17
CA LYS A 80 3.69 -1.49 -2.50
C LYS A 80 4.48 -0.67 -1.49
N GLN A 81 4.91 0.54 -1.86
CA GLN A 81 5.67 1.42 -0.98
C GLN A 81 4.88 1.75 0.29
N ILE A 82 3.63 2.19 0.14
CA ILE A 82 2.77 2.56 1.28
C ILE A 82 2.56 1.36 2.21
N ALA A 83 2.25 0.19 1.65
CA ALA A 83 2.03 -1.02 2.44
C ALA A 83 3.31 -1.48 3.13
N ALA A 84 4.44 -1.51 2.41
CA ALA A 84 5.73 -1.95 2.93
C ALA A 84 6.24 -1.05 4.06
N ASP A 85 6.19 0.27 3.87
CA ASP A 85 6.59 1.27 4.87
C ASP A 85 5.74 1.16 6.13
N GLN A 86 4.41 1.12 5.97
CA GLN A 86 3.49 1.03 7.11
C GLN A 86 3.64 -0.28 7.89
N LEU A 87 3.86 -1.40 7.19
CA LEU A 87 3.99 -2.72 7.82
C LEU A 87 5.38 -2.99 8.39
N GLY A 88 6.43 -2.33 7.90
CA GLY A 88 7.83 -2.63 8.23
C GLY A 88 8.36 -3.85 7.46
N VAL A 89 7.90 -4.07 6.22
CA VAL A 89 8.30 -5.20 5.38
C VAL A 89 9.03 -4.72 4.12
N SER A 90 9.72 -5.63 3.43
CA SER A 90 10.31 -5.30 2.13
C SER A 90 9.22 -5.17 1.04
N MET A 91 9.44 -4.31 0.05
CA MET A 91 8.54 -4.19 -1.10
C MET A 91 8.39 -5.50 -1.88
N ASP A 92 9.45 -6.31 -1.91
CA ASP A 92 9.44 -7.61 -2.61
C ASP A 92 8.52 -8.64 -1.93
N SER A 93 8.22 -8.43 -0.65
CA SER A 93 7.28 -9.26 0.10
C SER A 93 5.82 -8.90 -0.18
N VAL A 94 5.56 -7.77 -0.85
CA VAL A 94 4.20 -7.28 -1.12
C VAL A 94 3.80 -7.62 -2.56
N ARG A 95 2.75 -8.42 -2.70
CA ARG A 95 2.07 -8.69 -3.98
C ARG A 95 0.84 -7.81 -4.09
N VAL A 96 0.63 -7.21 -5.26
CA VAL A 96 -0.49 -6.29 -5.50
C VAL A 96 -1.38 -6.83 -6.61
N THR A 97 -2.68 -6.75 -6.39
CA THR A 97 -3.73 -7.00 -7.40
C THR A 97 -4.52 -5.71 -7.60
N LEU A 98 -4.53 -5.22 -8.83
CA LEU A 98 -5.26 -4.02 -9.26
C LEU A 98 -6.10 -4.36 -10.49
N GLY A 99 -7.21 -3.63 -10.69
CA GLY A 99 -8.01 -3.70 -11.92
C GLY A 99 -8.81 -4.99 -12.12
N ASP A 100 -8.88 -5.86 -11.13
CA ASP A 100 -9.68 -7.08 -11.13
C ASP A 100 -10.94 -6.86 -10.29
N THR A 101 -12.09 -6.74 -10.92
CA THR A 101 -13.37 -6.45 -10.25
C THR A 101 -13.86 -7.60 -9.37
N ASP A 102 -13.37 -8.83 -9.56
CA ASP A 102 -13.72 -9.97 -8.74
C ASP A 102 -12.81 -10.08 -7.48
N ALA A 103 -11.58 -9.56 -7.58
CA ALA A 103 -10.56 -9.70 -6.53
C ALA A 103 -10.32 -8.41 -5.75
N THR A 104 -10.81 -7.26 -6.23
CA THR A 104 -10.55 -5.96 -5.58
C THR A 104 -11.83 -5.37 -4.98
N PRO A 105 -11.73 -4.62 -3.88
CA PRO A 105 -12.87 -3.87 -3.35
C PRO A 105 -13.42 -2.87 -4.37
N TYR A 106 -14.70 -2.53 -4.26
CA TYR A 106 -15.30 -1.48 -5.06
C TYR A 106 -14.70 -0.10 -4.71
N GLY A 107 -14.49 0.73 -5.75
CA GLY A 107 -13.99 2.09 -5.60
C GLY A 107 -14.15 2.92 -6.87
N GLY A 108 -13.63 4.14 -6.83
CA GLY A 108 -13.74 5.09 -7.94
C GLY A 108 -12.71 4.90 -9.05
N GLY A 109 -11.68 4.10 -8.84
CA GLY A 109 -10.61 3.85 -9.81
C GLY A 109 -9.64 5.02 -9.97
N THR A 110 -8.89 5.01 -11.08
CA THR A 110 -7.80 5.96 -11.33
C THR A 110 -8.22 7.07 -12.28
N TRP A 111 -8.31 8.29 -11.78
CA TRP A 111 -8.56 9.53 -12.53
C TRP A 111 -8.31 10.75 -11.62
N ALA A 112 -8.20 11.97 -12.18
CA ALA A 112 -8.05 13.22 -11.42
C ALA A 112 -6.98 13.16 -10.32
N SER A 113 -5.87 12.49 -10.58
CA SER A 113 -4.70 12.36 -9.68
C SER A 113 -5.06 11.92 -8.25
N ARG A 114 -6.05 11.02 -8.11
CA ARG A 114 -6.55 10.54 -6.81
C ARG A 114 -5.88 9.25 -6.32
N GLY A 115 -5.13 8.56 -7.18
CA GLY A 115 -4.59 7.23 -6.89
C GLY A 115 -3.75 7.19 -5.60
N ALA A 116 -2.71 8.01 -5.52
CA ALA A 116 -1.85 8.07 -4.33
C ALA A 116 -2.56 8.66 -3.11
N GLY A 117 -3.45 9.64 -3.31
CA GLY A 117 -4.16 10.29 -2.21
C GLY A 117 -5.26 9.40 -1.64
N ILE A 118 -6.34 9.17 -2.37
CA ILE A 118 -7.51 8.43 -1.86
C ILE A 118 -7.21 6.93 -1.78
N GLY A 119 -6.65 6.36 -2.86
CA GLY A 119 -6.29 4.95 -2.88
C GLY A 119 -5.17 4.60 -1.91
N GLY A 120 -4.13 5.45 -1.86
CA GLY A 120 -3.03 5.29 -0.90
C GLY A 120 -3.48 5.39 0.55
N GLU A 121 -4.43 6.27 0.87
CA GLU A 121 -5.03 6.36 2.22
C GLU A 121 -5.82 5.09 2.59
N ALA A 122 -6.53 4.49 1.63
CA ALA A 122 -7.20 3.22 1.86
C ALA A 122 -6.19 2.10 2.17
N VAL A 123 -5.09 2.03 1.41
CA VAL A 123 -3.99 1.07 1.66
C VAL A 123 -3.33 1.32 3.01
N LEU A 124 -3.05 2.57 3.35
CA LEU A 124 -2.44 2.95 4.63
C LEU A 124 -3.29 2.49 5.82
N LYS A 125 -4.61 2.71 5.76
CA LYS A 125 -5.55 2.27 6.82
C LYS A 125 -5.60 0.75 6.94
N ALA A 126 -5.71 0.06 5.81
CA ALA A 126 -5.71 -1.40 5.80
C ALA A 126 -4.39 -1.98 6.36
N ALA A 127 -3.25 -1.41 5.97
CA ALA A 127 -1.94 -1.82 6.46
C ALA A 127 -1.76 -1.57 7.97
N ARG A 128 -2.25 -0.43 8.48
CA ARG A 128 -2.27 -0.16 9.94
C ARG A 128 -3.05 -1.23 10.69
N THR A 129 -4.25 -1.54 10.23
CA THR A 129 -5.08 -2.58 10.87
C THR A 129 -4.39 -3.94 10.85
N LEU A 130 -3.76 -4.32 9.74
CA LEU A 130 -3.01 -5.57 9.66
C LEU A 130 -1.80 -5.56 10.61
N LYS A 131 -1.03 -4.45 10.67
CA LYS A 131 0.11 -4.32 11.59
C LYS A 131 -0.33 -4.48 13.04
N GLU A 132 -1.43 -3.85 13.43
CA GLU A 132 -2.00 -3.99 14.77
C GLU A 132 -2.33 -5.46 15.09
N ASN A 133 -2.98 -6.16 14.17
CA ASN A 133 -3.31 -7.58 14.34
C ASN A 133 -2.04 -8.46 14.42
N ILE A 134 -1.03 -8.19 13.60
CA ILE A 134 0.26 -8.88 13.65
C ILE A 134 0.91 -8.72 15.03
N LEU A 135 0.94 -7.50 15.55
CA LEU A 135 1.54 -7.19 16.84
C LEU A 135 0.76 -7.82 18.01
N ASP A 136 -0.59 -7.84 17.94
CA ASP A 136 -1.43 -8.50 18.96
C ASP A 136 -1.15 -10.00 19.03
N ILE A 137 -1.09 -10.66 17.88
CA ILE A 137 -0.79 -12.08 17.78
C ILE A 137 0.64 -12.39 18.25
N ALA A 138 1.60 -11.58 17.77
CA ALA A 138 2.99 -11.73 18.16
C ALA A 138 3.20 -11.54 19.67
N ALA A 139 2.51 -10.57 20.28
CA ALA A 139 2.54 -10.36 21.72
C ALA A 139 2.08 -11.59 22.51
N ALA A 140 1.00 -12.25 22.04
CA ALA A 140 0.51 -13.48 22.64
C ALA A 140 1.51 -14.64 22.49
N ILE A 141 2.09 -14.83 21.29
CA ILE A 141 3.07 -15.91 21.03
C ILE A 141 4.36 -15.68 21.81
N MET A 142 4.87 -14.45 21.81
CA MET A 142 6.12 -14.07 22.45
C MET A 142 5.99 -13.79 23.95
N GLN A 143 4.77 -13.88 24.51
CA GLN A 143 4.43 -13.61 25.91
C GLN A 143 5.00 -12.26 26.40
N THR A 144 4.73 -11.19 25.63
CA THR A 144 5.26 -9.85 25.90
C THR A 144 4.21 -8.76 25.65
N ASP A 145 4.48 -7.54 26.12
CA ASP A 145 3.62 -6.40 25.83
C ASP A 145 3.72 -6.00 24.36
N LYS A 146 2.58 -5.83 23.68
CA LYS A 146 2.46 -5.34 22.32
C LYS A 146 3.25 -4.05 22.07
N ASN A 147 3.24 -3.11 23.02
CA ASN A 147 3.92 -1.82 22.89
C ASN A 147 5.45 -1.96 22.85
N SER A 148 5.99 -3.10 23.31
CA SER A 148 7.42 -3.42 23.25
C SER A 148 7.84 -4.02 21.89
N LEU A 149 6.89 -4.27 20.99
CA LEU A 149 7.13 -4.87 19.69
C LEU A 149 7.04 -3.85 18.56
N ASP A 150 7.70 -4.17 17.45
CA ASP A 150 7.52 -3.54 16.14
C ASP A 150 7.82 -4.55 15.04
N VAL A 151 7.56 -4.17 13.78
CA VAL A 151 7.89 -4.99 12.61
C VAL A 151 8.98 -4.29 11.82
N GLU A 152 10.08 -5.00 11.57
CA GLU A 152 11.19 -4.53 10.73
C GLU A 152 11.67 -5.69 9.84
N ASN A 153 11.88 -5.40 8.56
CA ASN A 153 12.43 -6.36 7.60
C ASN A 153 11.75 -7.75 7.65
N ASN A 154 10.42 -7.78 7.57
CA ASN A 154 9.57 -8.99 7.62
C ASN A 154 9.68 -9.78 8.94
N THR A 155 10.11 -9.15 10.02
CA THR A 155 10.30 -9.79 11.33
C THR A 155 9.66 -8.93 12.41
N VAL A 156 8.88 -9.53 13.29
CA VAL A 156 8.45 -8.87 14.53
C VAL A 156 9.62 -8.90 15.50
N ILE A 157 10.06 -7.73 15.92
CA ILE A 157 11.19 -7.53 16.81
C ILE A 157 10.76 -6.94 18.15
N ARG A 158 11.59 -7.14 19.18
CA ARG A 158 11.48 -6.42 20.45
C ARG A 158 12.27 -5.11 20.36
N LYS A 159 11.65 -3.98 20.66
CA LYS A 159 12.31 -2.64 20.66
C LYS A 159 13.55 -2.58 21.58
N ASN A 160 13.59 -3.40 22.62
CA ASN A 160 14.68 -3.46 23.58
C ASN A 160 15.74 -4.54 23.23
N GLY A 161 15.68 -5.11 22.04
CA GLY A 161 16.54 -6.20 21.60
C GLY A 161 16.06 -7.58 22.06
N GLY A 162 16.67 -8.61 21.50
CA GLY A 162 16.33 -10.01 21.75
C GLY A 162 15.80 -10.73 20.49
N GLU A 163 15.39 -11.97 20.67
CA GLU A 163 14.92 -12.82 19.60
C GLU A 163 13.57 -12.33 19.05
N GLY A 164 13.47 -12.24 17.73
CA GLY A 164 12.24 -11.90 17.00
C GLY A 164 11.55 -13.13 16.42
N ILE A 165 10.36 -12.92 15.83
CA ILE A 165 9.63 -13.94 15.08
C ILE A 165 9.40 -13.43 13.66
N THR A 166 9.76 -14.20 12.64
CA THR A 166 9.51 -13.82 11.25
C THR A 166 8.01 -13.83 10.94
N LEU A 167 7.58 -13.02 9.98
CA LEU A 167 6.17 -13.02 9.54
C LEU A 167 5.75 -14.40 9.00
N GLN A 168 6.68 -15.16 8.42
CA GLN A 168 6.41 -16.53 8.01
C GLN A 168 6.10 -17.43 9.20
N GLN A 169 6.96 -17.45 10.22
CA GLN A 169 6.75 -18.25 11.43
C GLN A 169 5.46 -17.87 12.16
N LEU A 170 5.17 -16.57 12.22
CA LEU A 170 3.93 -16.06 12.80
C LEU A 170 2.72 -16.55 11.99
N ALA A 171 2.75 -16.42 10.66
CA ALA A 171 1.69 -16.86 9.78
C ALA A 171 1.47 -18.38 9.87
N GLU A 172 2.53 -19.18 9.87
CA GLU A 172 2.45 -20.64 10.05
C GLU A 172 1.76 -21.00 11.38
N THR A 173 2.07 -20.27 12.45
CA THR A 173 1.41 -20.49 13.75
C THR A 173 -0.07 -20.17 13.68
N VAL A 174 -0.44 -19.04 13.06
CA VAL A 174 -1.85 -18.64 12.92
C VAL A 174 -2.64 -19.61 12.07
N TYR A 175 -2.11 -20.00 10.91
CA TYR A 175 -2.85 -20.83 9.96
C TYR A 175 -2.89 -22.29 10.32
N TYR A 176 -1.83 -22.82 10.93
CA TYR A 176 -1.69 -24.26 11.17
C TYR A 176 -1.74 -24.68 12.64
N ARG A 177 -1.61 -23.72 13.56
CA ARG A 177 -1.64 -23.97 15.01
C ARG A 177 -2.59 -23.03 15.73
N GLY A 178 -3.70 -22.70 15.09
CA GLY A 178 -4.68 -21.72 15.60
C GLY A 178 -5.20 -22.01 17.02
N CYS A 179 -5.19 -23.27 17.45
CA CYS A 179 -5.56 -23.64 18.82
C CYS A 179 -4.69 -22.99 19.91
N LEU A 180 -3.47 -22.56 19.57
CA LEU A 180 -2.58 -21.83 20.50
C LEU A 180 -2.98 -20.36 20.70
N LEU A 181 -3.85 -19.84 19.83
CA LEU A 181 -4.28 -18.44 19.81
C LEU A 181 -5.69 -18.24 20.36
N TYR A 182 -6.40 -19.31 20.74
CA TYR A 182 -7.72 -19.23 21.37
C TYR A 182 -7.56 -18.68 22.79
N THR A 183 -7.52 -17.36 22.90
CA THR A 183 -7.62 -16.65 24.19
C THR A 183 -9.06 -16.28 24.53
N SER A 184 -10.01 -16.46 23.61
CA SER A 184 -11.44 -16.27 23.89
C SER A 184 -12.01 -17.56 24.50
N PRO A 185 -12.73 -17.48 25.64
CA PRO A 185 -13.46 -18.62 26.19
C PRO A 185 -14.38 -19.19 25.10
N SER A 186 -14.32 -20.49 24.91
CA SER A 186 -15.28 -21.18 24.05
C SER A 186 -16.70 -20.90 24.59
N PRO A 187 -17.73 -20.79 23.73
CA PRO A 187 -19.12 -20.73 24.19
C PRO A 187 -19.51 -21.90 25.10
N ARG A 188 -18.70 -22.96 25.17
CA ARG A 188 -18.86 -24.11 26.08
C ARG A 188 -18.27 -23.89 27.47
N ASP A 189 -17.39 -22.89 27.63
CA ASP A 189 -16.71 -22.60 28.89
C ASP A 189 -17.53 -21.66 29.79
N ASN A 190 -18.68 -21.20 29.31
CA ASN A 190 -19.66 -20.36 30.03
C ASN A 190 -20.85 -21.19 30.60
N LYS A 191 -20.59 -22.39 31.14
CA LYS A 191 -21.59 -23.14 31.90
C LYS A 191 -21.22 -23.22 33.35
#